data_377eb23c17ea1e5792967b4ec833d1aa
#
_entry.id   377eb23c17ea1e5792967b4ec833d1aa
#
_cell.length_a   1.000
_cell.length_b   1.000
_cell.length_c   1.000
_cell.angle_alpha   90.00
_cell.angle_beta   90.00
_cell.angle_gamma   90.00
#
_symmetry.space_group_name_H-M   'P 1'
#
loop_
_entity.id
_entity.type
_entity.pdbx_description
1 polymer ?
#
loop_
_entity_poly.entity_id
_entity_poly.type
_entity_poly.pdbx_seq_one_letter_code
_entity_poly.pdbx_strand_id
1 'polypeptide(L)'
;MLASVESASLLGVEGHAVRVEAHTSNGLPGYTIVGLPDTACRESRDRVRSALLSSGGPWPNRRTTVNLAPSGLRKVGAGLDLAMAVALAAAEEHVPVESVEGLAFLGELGLDGSLRPLLGMVPLAAACGGRPVVPAAVLAEARLVREDALGASSLGEVLAALRGDQPWPVVPEPSLQADRVVPPDLSDVLGQAVARAALEVAAAGGHHILMSGPPGAGKTMLAERLPGIMPLLGDDDAMEVTKIHSAAGRLGRGAGLVRVPPFRAPHHTASMTAMVGGGSTMLRPGEVSLASGGVLFLDELGEFPAAHLDALRQPLESGRIAVSRAAISVDLPARVLLVAATNPCPCGQLGFGRCSCSEPQLARYRRRLSGPLMDRFDIRLGVGPPDPNTAFSSRRAECSAAVSERVLAARIRASERGVTANRSLRGEALRRAAPLDPAAESLLRDHLQRGLLTMRGADRCRSLALTLADLRGQDPPLDRELIGAALMLRGGETACAVPA
;
A
#
# COMPACT_ATOMS: atom_id res chain seq x y z
N MET A 1 5.70 11.60 43.42
CA MET A 1 6.80 10.87 42.78
C MET A 1 6.76 11.01 41.28
N LEU A 2 7.82 10.65 40.57
CA LEU A 2 7.92 10.71 39.10
C LEU A 2 8.29 9.32 38.58
N ALA A 3 7.53 8.83 37.62
CA ALA A 3 7.87 7.62 36.86
C ALA A 3 7.73 7.91 35.35
N SER A 4 8.54 7.24 34.54
CA SER A 4 8.57 7.43 33.11
C SER A 4 8.62 6.09 32.40
N VAL A 5 7.78 5.89 31.37
CA VAL A 5 7.74 4.70 30.55
C VAL A 5 7.74 5.05 29.07
N GLU A 6 8.22 4.12 28.23
CA GLU A 6 8.19 4.30 26.78
C GLU A 6 6.89 3.77 26.18
N SER A 7 6.50 4.38 25.06
CA SER A 7 5.37 4.00 24.22
C SER A 7 5.56 4.53 22.80
N ALA A 8 4.56 4.39 21.95
CA ALA A 8 4.55 4.99 20.62
C ALA A 8 3.15 5.44 20.19
N SER A 9 3.08 6.40 19.29
CA SER A 9 1.84 6.89 18.66
C SER A 9 1.92 6.78 17.15
N LEU A 10 0.83 6.37 16.52
CA LEU A 10 0.74 6.21 15.07
C LEU A 10 0.38 7.55 14.41
N LEU A 11 1.14 7.91 13.36
CA LEU A 11 0.82 9.04 12.50
C LEU A 11 0.89 8.60 11.03
N GLY A 12 -0.25 8.46 10.37
CA GLY A 12 -0.34 7.86 9.05
C GLY A 12 0.02 6.38 9.06
N VAL A 13 1.19 6.03 8.53
CA VAL A 13 1.75 4.67 8.49
C VAL A 13 3.04 4.54 9.29
N GLU A 14 3.47 5.61 9.97
CA GLU A 14 4.69 5.64 10.76
C GLU A 14 4.39 5.69 12.25
N GLY A 15 5.14 4.91 13.01
CA GLY A 15 5.16 4.98 14.48
C GLY A 15 6.14 6.05 14.95
N HIS A 16 5.80 6.75 16.01
CA HIS A 16 6.65 7.75 16.64
C HIS A 16 6.77 7.45 18.11
N ALA A 17 8.00 7.36 18.61
CA ALA A 17 8.27 7.14 20.03
C ALA A 17 7.64 8.23 20.89
N VAL A 18 7.01 7.83 21.98
CA VAL A 18 6.38 8.70 22.99
C VAL A 18 6.89 8.28 24.36
N ARG A 19 7.32 9.24 25.15
CA ARG A 19 7.60 9.04 26.56
C ARG A 19 6.41 9.49 27.38
N VAL A 20 5.90 8.63 28.25
CA VAL A 20 4.79 8.90 29.15
C VAL A 20 5.37 9.08 30.56
N GLU A 21 5.25 10.27 31.09
CA GLU A 21 5.75 10.64 32.43
C GLU A 21 4.56 10.89 33.35
N ALA A 22 4.47 10.17 34.47
CA ALA A 22 3.46 10.38 35.50
C ALA A 22 4.11 11.01 36.74
N HIS A 23 3.59 12.17 37.15
CA HIS A 23 4.02 12.86 38.33
C HIS A 23 2.86 13.00 39.32
N THR A 24 3.02 12.46 40.54
CA THR A 24 2.11 12.62 41.64
C THR A 24 2.69 13.53 42.72
N SER A 25 1.94 14.53 43.14
CA SER A 25 2.35 15.54 44.13
C SER A 25 1.25 15.78 45.17
N ASN A 26 1.64 16.31 46.32
CA ASN A 26 0.68 16.70 47.34
C ASN A 26 -0.24 17.81 46.82
N GLY A 27 -1.52 17.74 47.14
CA GLY A 27 -2.53 18.72 46.76
C GLY A 27 -3.91 18.10 46.60
N LEU A 28 -4.88 18.92 46.21
CA LEU A 28 -6.24 18.44 45.93
C LEU A 28 -6.21 17.43 44.78
N PRO A 29 -7.00 16.33 44.89
CA PRO A 29 -7.10 15.34 43.82
C PRO A 29 -7.45 15.98 42.48
N GLY A 30 -6.63 15.72 41.48
CA GLY A 30 -6.83 16.22 40.14
C GLY A 30 -6.00 15.43 39.14
N TYR A 31 -6.50 15.26 37.92
CA TYR A 31 -5.80 14.54 36.86
C TYR A 31 -5.72 15.43 35.60
N THR A 32 -4.52 15.64 35.13
CA THR A 32 -4.25 16.49 33.95
C THR A 32 -3.32 15.76 32.99
N ILE A 33 -3.64 15.78 31.68
CA ILE A 33 -2.78 15.28 30.60
C ILE A 33 -2.24 16.49 29.81
N VAL A 34 -0.93 16.54 29.61
CA VAL A 34 -0.24 17.54 28.80
C VAL A 34 0.57 16.89 27.67
N GLY A 35 0.97 17.64 26.64
CA GLY A 35 1.75 17.12 25.51
C GLY A 35 0.92 16.86 24.26
N LEU A 36 -0.05 17.74 23.93
CA LEU A 36 -0.91 17.70 22.75
C LEU A 36 -1.74 16.41 22.59
N PRO A 37 -2.45 15.95 23.65
CA PRO A 37 -3.38 14.82 23.52
C PRO A 37 -4.56 15.19 22.61
N ASP A 38 -5.05 14.23 21.80
CA ASP A 38 -6.34 14.34 21.13
C ASP A 38 -7.50 14.07 22.10
N THR A 39 -8.74 14.05 21.59
CA THR A 39 -9.92 13.77 22.43
C THR A 39 -9.88 12.39 23.06
N ALA A 40 -9.49 11.36 22.28
CA ALA A 40 -9.42 9.98 22.76
C ALA A 40 -8.36 9.80 23.85
N CYS A 41 -7.20 10.47 23.73
CA CYS A 41 -6.19 10.52 24.79
C CYS A 41 -6.70 11.24 26.06
N ARG A 42 -7.56 12.26 25.94
CA ARG A 42 -8.16 12.93 27.10
C ARG A 42 -9.17 12.05 27.82
N GLU A 43 -9.93 11.26 27.08
CA GLU A 43 -10.90 10.29 27.62
C GLU A 43 -10.20 9.08 28.26
N SER A 44 -8.88 8.88 28.04
CA SER A 44 -8.11 7.78 28.65
C SER A 44 -8.16 7.80 30.19
N ARG A 45 -8.35 8.98 30.80
CA ARG A 45 -8.47 9.10 32.26
C ARG A 45 -9.43 8.08 32.86
N ASP A 46 -10.65 7.99 32.32
CA ASP A 46 -11.70 7.15 32.88
C ASP A 46 -11.45 5.67 32.58
N ARG A 47 -10.88 5.36 31.36
CA ARG A 47 -10.48 3.99 31.05
C ARG A 47 -9.32 3.51 31.92
N VAL A 48 -8.26 4.30 32.03
CA VAL A 48 -7.07 3.98 32.85
C VAL A 48 -7.47 3.83 34.35
N ARG A 49 -8.32 4.74 34.87
CA ARG A 49 -8.80 4.64 36.22
C ARG A 49 -9.55 3.34 36.49
N SER A 50 -10.55 3.04 35.65
CA SER A 50 -11.37 1.84 35.81
C SER A 50 -10.51 0.58 35.65
N ALA A 51 -9.62 0.54 34.69
CA ALA A 51 -8.72 -0.59 34.45
C ALA A 51 -7.77 -0.84 35.64
N LEU A 52 -7.16 0.22 36.21
CA LEU A 52 -6.30 0.11 37.39
C LEU A 52 -7.07 -0.46 38.57
N LEU A 53 -8.25 0.10 38.88
CA LEU A 53 -9.09 -0.39 40.00
C LEU A 53 -9.55 -1.84 39.79
N SER A 54 -9.96 -2.20 38.59
CA SER A 54 -10.37 -3.57 38.22
C SER A 54 -9.21 -4.57 38.26
N SER A 55 -7.96 -4.11 38.08
CA SER A 55 -6.75 -4.92 38.15
C SER A 55 -6.08 -4.92 39.54
N GLY A 56 -6.72 -4.37 40.57
CA GLY A 56 -6.18 -4.28 41.94
C GLY A 56 -5.06 -3.26 42.08
N GLY A 57 -4.89 -2.35 41.10
CA GLY A 57 -3.92 -1.28 41.15
C GLY A 57 -4.46 -0.01 41.84
N PRO A 58 -3.57 0.90 42.27
CA PRO A 58 -3.98 2.13 42.94
C PRO A 58 -4.48 3.18 41.95
N TRP A 59 -5.43 4.00 42.35
CA TRP A 59 -5.72 5.27 41.73
C TRP A 59 -5.25 6.41 42.61
N PRO A 60 -4.37 7.31 42.11
CA PRO A 60 -3.82 8.39 42.92
C PRO A 60 -4.93 9.33 43.49
N ASN A 61 -5.00 9.46 44.78
CA ASN A 61 -5.88 10.44 45.45
C ASN A 61 -5.12 11.75 45.77
N ARG A 62 -4.33 12.20 44.77
CA ARG A 62 -3.43 13.35 44.82
C ARG A 62 -3.47 14.12 43.51
N ARG A 63 -2.77 15.25 43.42
CA ARG A 63 -2.60 15.98 42.18
C ARG A 63 -1.69 15.16 41.25
N THR A 64 -2.25 14.70 40.12
CA THR A 64 -1.58 13.87 39.16
C THR A 64 -1.47 14.59 37.80
N THR A 65 -0.27 14.61 37.25
CA THR A 65 -0.01 15.14 35.89
C THR A 65 0.64 14.05 35.07
N VAL A 66 0.06 13.75 33.90
CA VAL A 66 0.65 12.87 32.89
C VAL A 66 1.14 13.73 31.74
N ASN A 67 2.45 13.66 31.45
CA ASN A 67 3.07 14.35 30.33
C ASN A 67 3.39 13.38 29.22
N LEU A 68 3.02 13.72 27.98
CA LEU A 68 3.27 12.94 26.76
C LEU A 68 4.34 13.64 25.92
N ALA A 69 5.60 13.23 26.07
CA ALA A 69 6.72 13.82 25.33
C ALA A 69 7.00 13.07 24.00
N PRO A 70 7.47 13.76 22.96
CA PRO A 70 7.74 15.19 22.85
C PRO A 70 6.45 16.01 22.63
N SER A 71 6.41 17.24 23.11
CA SER A 71 5.23 18.11 23.01
C SER A 71 4.94 18.57 21.56
N GLY A 72 5.90 18.52 20.66
CA GLY A 72 5.71 18.89 19.26
C GLY A 72 4.93 17.86 18.42
N LEU A 73 4.77 16.62 18.91
CA LEU A 73 4.05 15.55 18.24
C LEU A 73 2.63 15.43 18.82
N ARG A 74 1.61 15.47 17.96
CA ARG A 74 0.23 15.19 18.37
C ARG A 74 0.05 13.71 18.64
N LYS A 75 -0.48 13.35 19.80
CA LYS A 75 -0.79 11.98 20.20
C LYS A 75 -2.23 11.68 19.85
N VAL A 76 -2.45 10.54 19.19
CA VAL A 76 -3.74 10.18 18.61
C VAL A 76 -4.18 8.81 19.12
N GLY A 77 -5.45 8.72 19.53
CA GLY A 77 -6.09 7.47 19.89
C GLY A 77 -5.83 7.01 21.33
N ALA A 78 -6.31 5.81 21.64
CA ALA A 78 -6.24 5.21 22.98
C ALA A 78 -4.99 4.32 23.20
N GLY A 79 -4.08 4.30 22.26
CA GLY A 79 -2.90 3.39 22.28
C GLY A 79 -1.92 3.62 23.41
N LEU A 80 -2.01 4.76 24.11
CA LEU A 80 -1.16 5.13 25.22
C LEU A 80 -1.77 4.73 26.59
N ASP A 81 -2.98 4.16 26.63
CA ASP A 81 -3.67 3.84 27.88
C ASP A 81 -2.85 2.91 28.78
N LEU A 82 -2.29 1.85 28.21
CA LEU A 82 -1.44 0.90 28.94
C LEU A 82 -0.22 1.59 29.54
N ALA A 83 0.48 2.42 28.75
CA ALA A 83 1.64 3.17 29.22
C ALA A 83 1.29 4.14 30.34
N MET A 84 0.14 4.83 30.25
CA MET A 84 -0.33 5.72 31.30
C MET A 84 -0.65 4.96 32.60
N ALA A 85 -1.30 3.79 32.49
CA ALA A 85 -1.62 2.94 33.65
C ALA A 85 -0.36 2.46 34.35
N VAL A 86 0.63 1.97 33.59
CA VAL A 86 1.89 1.48 34.15
C VAL A 86 2.71 2.62 34.75
N ALA A 87 2.78 3.80 34.09
CA ALA A 87 3.48 4.97 34.63
C ALA A 87 2.86 5.44 35.95
N LEU A 88 1.52 5.40 36.08
CA LEU A 88 0.83 5.73 37.30
C LEU A 88 1.07 4.68 38.41
N ALA A 89 1.02 3.39 38.10
CA ALA A 89 1.32 2.32 39.03
C ALA A 89 2.76 2.41 39.56
N ALA A 90 3.72 2.75 38.71
CA ALA A 90 5.11 2.97 39.09
C ALA A 90 5.27 4.26 39.96
N ALA A 91 4.58 5.35 39.61
CA ALA A 91 4.61 6.58 40.36
C ALA A 91 3.94 6.46 41.78
N GLU A 92 3.04 5.50 41.96
CA GLU A 92 2.43 5.15 43.25
C GLU A 92 3.11 3.95 43.94
N GLU A 93 4.31 3.55 43.50
CA GLU A 93 5.11 2.44 44.07
C GLU A 93 4.40 1.08 44.08
N HIS A 94 3.38 0.91 43.23
CA HIS A 94 2.66 -0.37 43.09
C HIS A 94 3.46 -1.38 42.29
N VAL A 95 4.35 -0.90 41.40
CA VAL A 95 5.36 -1.67 40.72
C VAL A 95 6.74 -1.00 40.86
N PRO A 96 7.83 -1.74 40.97
CA PRO A 96 9.17 -1.16 41.03
C PRO A 96 9.47 -0.32 39.79
N VAL A 97 10.06 0.87 39.95
CA VAL A 97 10.41 1.74 38.82
C VAL A 97 11.44 1.07 37.91
N GLU A 98 12.33 0.29 38.48
CA GLU A 98 13.38 -0.45 37.76
C GLU A 98 12.78 -1.55 36.85
N SER A 99 11.59 -2.07 37.20
CA SER A 99 10.95 -3.13 36.40
C SER A 99 10.33 -2.64 35.10
N VAL A 100 10.15 -1.32 34.94
CA VAL A 100 9.62 -0.72 33.71
C VAL A 100 10.73 -0.22 32.78
N GLU A 101 11.99 -0.20 33.26
CA GLU A 101 13.13 0.21 32.45
C GLU A 101 13.36 -0.75 31.27
N GLY A 102 13.66 -0.21 30.10
CA GLY A 102 13.87 -1.01 28.89
C GLY A 102 12.61 -1.64 28.31
N LEU A 103 11.43 -1.35 28.87
CA LEU A 103 10.13 -1.79 28.34
C LEU A 103 9.37 -0.62 27.68
N ALA A 104 8.60 -0.93 26.64
CA ALA A 104 7.70 0.00 25.99
C ALA A 104 6.27 -0.58 25.99
N PHE A 105 5.27 0.20 26.39
CA PHE A 105 3.90 -0.28 26.62
C PHE A 105 2.95 0.26 25.54
N LEU A 106 2.31 -0.64 24.80
CA LEU A 106 1.39 -0.34 23.70
C LEU A 106 0.08 -1.07 23.91
N GLY A 107 -1.04 -0.37 24.09
CA GLY A 107 -2.35 -1.02 24.26
C GLY A 107 -3.44 -0.05 24.67
N GLU A 108 -4.64 -0.29 24.15
CA GLU A 108 -5.86 0.32 24.68
C GLU A 108 -6.39 -0.51 25.85
N LEU A 109 -6.92 0.14 26.86
CA LEU A 109 -7.50 -0.52 28.04
C LEU A 109 -9.04 -0.57 27.97
N GLY A 110 -9.59 -1.75 28.20
CA GLY A 110 -10.99 -1.90 28.58
C GLY A 110 -11.22 -1.44 30.02
N LEU A 111 -12.45 -1.09 30.37
CA LEU A 111 -12.81 -0.69 31.74
C LEU A 111 -12.61 -1.83 32.76
N ASP A 112 -12.63 -3.07 32.29
CA ASP A 112 -12.37 -4.29 33.03
C ASP A 112 -10.89 -4.63 33.20
N GLY A 113 -9.99 -3.80 32.64
CA GLY A 113 -8.55 -4.04 32.57
C GLY A 113 -8.08 -4.91 31.41
N SER A 114 -8.95 -5.34 30.52
CA SER A 114 -8.56 -6.10 29.32
C SER A 114 -7.70 -5.25 28.37
N LEU A 115 -6.71 -5.86 27.74
CA LEU A 115 -5.88 -5.24 26.71
C LEU A 115 -6.52 -5.44 25.34
N ARG A 116 -6.84 -4.33 24.66
CA ARG A 116 -7.45 -4.30 23.33
C ARG A 116 -6.42 -4.06 22.25
N PRO A 117 -6.57 -4.73 21.08
CA PRO A 117 -5.65 -4.59 19.95
C PRO A 117 -5.66 -3.16 19.40
N LEU A 118 -4.48 -2.71 18.93
CA LEU A 118 -4.29 -1.43 18.24
C LEU A 118 -4.12 -1.65 16.76
N LEU A 119 -4.55 -0.68 15.96
CA LEU A 119 -4.17 -0.58 14.54
C LEU A 119 -2.73 -0.10 14.42
N GLY A 120 -2.01 -0.62 13.44
CA GLY A 120 -0.64 -0.19 13.17
C GLY A 120 0.36 -0.74 14.19
N MET A 121 0.15 -1.95 14.70
CA MET A 121 1.06 -2.56 15.66
C MET A 121 2.48 -2.70 15.11
N VAL A 122 2.63 -3.03 13.81
CA VAL A 122 3.96 -3.13 13.18
C VAL A 122 4.73 -1.81 13.25
N PRO A 123 4.24 -0.66 12.73
CA PRO A 123 4.96 0.60 12.85
C PRO A 123 5.10 1.09 14.30
N LEU A 124 4.14 0.81 15.19
CA LEU A 124 4.23 1.18 16.60
C LEU A 124 5.36 0.44 17.30
N ALA A 125 5.42 -0.89 17.16
CA ALA A 125 6.48 -1.71 17.76
C ALA A 125 7.86 -1.36 17.19
N ALA A 126 7.96 -1.06 15.88
CA ALA A 126 9.21 -0.63 15.25
C ALA A 126 9.74 0.70 15.81
N ALA A 127 8.88 1.58 16.31
CA ALA A 127 9.24 2.88 16.84
C ALA A 127 9.69 2.86 18.32
N CYS A 128 9.48 1.74 19.03
CA CYS A 128 9.85 1.61 20.42
C CYS A 128 11.37 1.40 20.59
N GLY A 129 11.99 2.14 21.50
CA GLY A 129 13.38 1.93 21.93
C GLY A 129 13.52 0.72 22.83
N GLY A 130 12.60 0.58 23.80
CA GLY A 130 12.53 -0.56 24.70
C GLY A 130 11.82 -1.79 24.10
N ARG A 131 11.79 -2.89 24.86
CA ARG A 131 11.12 -4.14 24.52
C ARG A 131 9.59 -3.92 24.54
N PRO A 132 8.83 -4.15 23.44
CA PRO A 132 7.40 -3.87 23.43
C PRO A 132 6.59 -4.86 24.26
N VAL A 133 5.68 -4.35 25.08
CA VAL A 133 4.60 -5.08 25.75
C VAL A 133 3.31 -4.71 25.05
N VAL A 134 2.65 -5.69 24.45
CA VAL A 134 1.52 -5.47 23.54
C VAL A 134 0.34 -6.37 23.87
N PRO A 135 -0.89 -6.05 23.43
CA PRO A 135 -2.01 -6.98 23.54
C PRO A 135 -1.71 -8.32 22.86
N ALA A 136 -1.99 -9.44 23.53
CA ALA A 136 -1.74 -10.79 23.04
C ALA A 136 -2.32 -11.04 21.63
N ALA A 137 -3.46 -10.42 21.32
CA ALA A 137 -4.13 -10.55 20.03
C ALA A 137 -3.32 -10.02 18.83
N VAL A 138 -2.35 -9.12 19.04
CA VAL A 138 -1.51 -8.48 18.02
C VAL A 138 -0.01 -8.74 18.24
N LEU A 139 0.33 -9.67 19.13
CA LEU A 139 1.73 -10.03 19.41
C LEU A 139 2.46 -10.52 18.15
N ALA A 140 1.80 -11.31 17.32
CA ALA A 140 2.38 -11.80 16.07
C ALA A 140 2.75 -10.66 15.10
N GLU A 141 1.95 -9.57 15.05
CA GLU A 141 2.28 -8.38 14.26
C GLU A 141 3.50 -7.66 14.84
N ALA A 142 3.57 -7.49 16.16
CA ALA A 142 4.71 -6.85 16.81
C ALA A 142 6.02 -7.62 16.57
N ARG A 143 5.94 -8.96 16.58
CA ARG A 143 7.09 -9.84 16.35
C ARG A 143 7.65 -9.81 14.93
N LEU A 144 6.92 -9.29 13.95
CA LEU A 144 7.45 -9.07 12.60
C LEU A 144 8.63 -8.08 12.58
N VAL A 145 8.73 -7.20 13.59
CA VAL A 145 9.78 -6.16 13.70
C VAL A 145 10.54 -6.23 15.03
N ARG A 146 9.97 -6.84 16.05
CA ARG A 146 10.55 -6.97 17.39
C ARG A 146 10.28 -8.38 17.92
N GLU A 147 11.14 -9.33 17.59
CA GLU A 147 11.02 -10.74 17.99
C GLU A 147 10.94 -10.90 19.51
N ASP A 148 11.54 -9.97 20.26
CA ASP A 148 11.56 -9.93 21.71
C ASP A 148 10.23 -9.42 22.35
N ALA A 149 9.23 -9.02 21.53
CA ALA A 149 7.96 -8.48 22.04
C ALA A 149 7.25 -9.44 23.00
N LEU A 150 6.66 -8.87 24.07
CA LEU A 150 5.88 -9.55 25.10
C LEU A 150 4.38 -9.34 24.86
N GLY A 151 3.59 -10.38 25.09
CA GLY A 151 2.14 -10.30 24.96
C GLY A 151 1.45 -10.43 26.32
N ALA A 152 0.40 -9.65 26.54
CA ALA A 152 -0.49 -9.79 27.69
C ALA A 152 -1.95 -9.60 27.28
N SER A 153 -2.88 -10.19 28.01
CA SER A 153 -4.32 -10.09 27.78
C SER A 153 -5.00 -9.06 28.68
N SER A 154 -4.37 -8.73 29.81
CA SER A 154 -4.90 -7.79 30.79
C SER A 154 -3.81 -6.94 31.45
N LEU A 155 -4.22 -5.79 31.99
CA LEU A 155 -3.38 -4.94 32.84
C LEU A 155 -2.93 -5.69 34.10
N GLY A 156 -3.80 -6.55 34.66
CA GLY A 156 -3.47 -7.37 35.83
C GLY A 156 -2.28 -8.29 35.59
N GLU A 157 -2.22 -8.96 34.44
CA GLU A 157 -1.06 -9.77 34.01
C GLU A 157 0.22 -8.94 33.90
N VAL A 158 0.12 -7.73 33.30
CA VAL A 158 1.28 -6.82 33.16
C VAL A 158 1.78 -6.37 34.54
N LEU A 159 0.90 -5.94 35.43
CA LEU A 159 1.28 -5.50 36.78
C LEU A 159 1.88 -6.65 37.61
N ALA A 160 1.32 -7.86 37.52
CA ALA A 160 1.85 -9.03 38.21
C ALA A 160 3.25 -9.41 37.72
N ALA A 161 3.47 -9.35 36.42
CA ALA A 161 4.79 -9.61 35.83
C ALA A 161 5.82 -8.55 36.24
N LEU A 162 5.43 -7.26 36.26
CA LEU A 162 6.30 -6.16 36.67
C LEU A 162 6.67 -6.21 38.17
N ARG A 163 5.80 -6.72 39.03
CA ARG A 163 6.07 -6.96 40.46
C ARG A 163 6.93 -8.21 40.72
N GLY A 164 7.05 -9.07 39.71
CA GLY A 164 7.70 -10.38 39.85
C GLY A 164 6.79 -11.44 40.51
N ASP A 165 5.51 -11.18 40.68
CA ASP A 165 4.53 -12.11 41.24
C ASP A 165 4.29 -13.30 40.29
N GLN A 166 4.37 -13.08 39.01
CA GLN A 166 4.16 -14.07 37.94
C GLN A 166 5.12 -13.80 36.78
N PRO A 167 5.53 -14.84 36.03
CA PRO A 167 6.28 -14.64 34.80
C PRO A 167 5.41 -13.99 33.73
N TRP A 168 6.03 -13.38 32.72
CA TRP A 168 5.32 -12.88 31.56
C TRP A 168 4.51 -14.00 30.90
N PRO A 169 3.25 -13.74 30.48
CA PRO A 169 2.40 -14.74 29.85
C PRO A 169 3.02 -15.32 28.59
N VAL A 170 2.94 -16.64 28.44
CA VAL A 170 3.31 -17.33 27.20
C VAL A 170 2.09 -17.28 26.27
N VAL A 171 2.17 -16.45 25.25
CA VAL A 171 1.11 -16.38 24.23
C VAL A 171 1.42 -17.40 23.15
N PRO A 172 0.51 -18.36 22.87
CA PRO A 172 0.70 -19.30 21.78
C PRO A 172 0.88 -18.57 20.43
N GLU A 173 1.84 -19.00 19.65
CA GLU A 173 1.98 -18.46 18.30
C GLU A 173 0.75 -18.91 17.48
N PRO A 174 0.10 -17.96 16.79
CA PRO A 174 -0.95 -18.35 15.87
C PRO A 174 -0.36 -19.27 14.80
N SER A 175 -1.06 -20.37 14.50
CA SER A 175 -0.69 -21.22 13.37
C SER A 175 -0.50 -20.34 12.13
N LEU A 176 0.66 -20.45 11.49
CA LEU A 176 1.02 -19.73 10.25
C LEU A 176 0.17 -20.13 9.03
N GLN A 177 -0.96 -20.78 9.23
CA GLN A 177 -2.00 -20.96 8.23
C GLN A 177 -2.79 -19.66 8.01
N ALA A 178 -2.06 -18.53 7.96
CA ALA A 178 -2.63 -17.31 7.44
C ALA A 178 -3.09 -17.57 6.00
N ASP A 179 -4.31 -17.15 5.68
CA ASP A 179 -4.88 -17.11 4.34
C ASP A 179 -3.86 -16.47 3.38
N ARG A 180 -2.95 -17.27 2.84
CA ARG A 180 -2.10 -16.83 1.75
C ARG A 180 -3.04 -16.52 0.61
N VAL A 181 -3.28 -15.26 0.35
CA VAL A 181 -3.95 -14.82 -0.87
C VAL A 181 -3.11 -15.30 -2.04
N VAL A 182 -3.51 -16.43 -2.62
CA VAL A 182 -2.89 -16.97 -3.83
C VAL A 182 -3.55 -16.27 -5.01
N PRO A 183 -2.82 -15.47 -5.79
CA PRO A 183 -3.37 -14.85 -6.98
C PRO A 183 -3.89 -15.92 -7.95
N PRO A 184 -4.98 -15.65 -8.71
CA PRO A 184 -5.46 -16.57 -9.73
C PRO A 184 -4.36 -16.82 -10.78
N ASP A 185 -4.30 -18.06 -11.32
CA ASP A 185 -3.27 -18.43 -12.29
C ASP A 185 -3.58 -17.89 -13.70
N LEU A 186 -2.54 -17.47 -14.42
CA LEU A 186 -2.66 -16.93 -15.77
C LEU A 186 -3.08 -18.02 -16.79
N SER A 187 -2.91 -19.32 -16.48
CA SER A 187 -3.36 -20.44 -17.32
C SER A 187 -4.88 -20.50 -17.51
N ASP A 188 -5.66 -19.85 -16.61
CA ASP A 188 -7.11 -19.74 -16.74
C ASP A 188 -7.53 -18.78 -17.87
N VAL A 189 -6.62 -17.92 -18.35
CA VAL A 189 -6.86 -17.00 -19.44
C VAL A 189 -6.60 -17.70 -20.77
N LEU A 190 -7.65 -18.22 -21.38
CA LEU A 190 -7.59 -18.89 -22.65
C LEU A 190 -7.63 -17.89 -23.80
N GLY A 191 -6.80 -18.08 -24.80
CA GLY A 191 -6.61 -17.11 -25.89
C GLY A 191 -5.97 -15.83 -25.39
N GLN A 192 -6.38 -14.67 -25.93
CA GLN A 192 -5.90 -13.33 -25.49
C GLN A 192 -4.36 -13.19 -25.53
N ALA A 193 -3.66 -13.80 -26.50
CA ALA A 193 -2.20 -13.86 -26.55
C ALA A 193 -1.54 -12.47 -26.43
N VAL A 194 -2.08 -11.47 -27.12
CA VAL A 194 -1.56 -10.09 -27.08
C VAL A 194 -1.75 -9.47 -25.70
N ALA A 195 -2.90 -9.71 -25.06
CA ALA A 195 -3.17 -9.18 -23.73
C ALA A 195 -2.26 -9.83 -22.67
N ARG A 196 -2.04 -11.15 -22.75
CA ARG A 196 -1.10 -11.88 -21.89
C ARG A 196 0.31 -11.36 -22.03
N ALA A 197 0.81 -11.19 -23.27
CA ALA A 197 2.13 -10.60 -23.53
C ALA A 197 2.24 -9.15 -22.99
N ALA A 198 1.18 -8.35 -23.13
CA ALA A 198 1.15 -6.99 -22.59
C ALA A 198 1.20 -6.97 -21.05
N LEU A 199 0.55 -7.93 -20.35
CA LEU A 199 0.65 -8.09 -18.91
C LEU A 199 2.07 -8.47 -18.48
N GLU A 200 2.74 -9.37 -19.23
CA GLU A 200 4.12 -9.75 -18.97
C GLU A 200 5.07 -8.55 -19.10
N VAL A 201 4.92 -7.73 -20.15
CA VAL A 201 5.69 -6.49 -20.32
C VAL A 201 5.38 -5.48 -19.21
N ALA A 202 4.11 -5.34 -18.83
CA ALA A 202 3.70 -4.45 -17.72
C ALA A 202 4.32 -4.89 -16.39
N ALA A 203 4.31 -6.18 -16.09
CA ALA A 203 4.90 -6.74 -14.88
C ALA A 203 6.43 -6.61 -14.88
N ALA A 204 7.08 -6.89 -15.99
CA ALA A 204 8.54 -6.81 -16.13
C ALA A 204 9.06 -5.39 -16.02
N GLY A 205 8.45 -4.44 -16.73
CA GLY A 205 8.93 -3.06 -16.81
C GLY A 205 8.28 -2.09 -15.83
N GLY A 206 7.26 -2.52 -15.07
CA GLY A 206 6.47 -1.64 -14.20
C GLY A 206 5.58 -0.67 -15.00
N HIS A 207 5.23 -1.01 -16.24
CA HIS A 207 4.50 -0.14 -17.14
C HIS A 207 3.02 -0.10 -16.86
N HIS A 208 2.44 1.09 -16.71
CA HIS A 208 1.01 1.27 -16.55
C HIS A 208 0.25 0.86 -17.80
N ILE A 209 -0.86 0.15 -17.62
CA ILE A 209 -1.64 -0.43 -18.72
C ILE A 209 -3.10 0.02 -18.68
N LEU A 210 -3.61 0.42 -19.84
CA LEU A 210 -5.03 0.67 -20.10
C LEU A 210 -5.57 -0.40 -21.04
N MET A 211 -6.60 -1.09 -20.62
CA MET A 211 -7.33 -2.07 -21.41
C MET A 211 -8.67 -1.49 -21.87
N SER A 212 -8.94 -1.50 -23.18
CA SER A 212 -10.21 -1.08 -23.76
C SER A 212 -10.88 -2.24 -24.48
N GLY A 213 -12.16 -2.48 -24.21
CA GLY A 213 -12.88 -3.58 -24.85
C GLY A 213 -14.32 -3.68 -24.40
N PRO A 214 -15.15 -4.49 -25.07
CA PRO A 214 -16.56 -4.65 -24.71
C PRO A 214 -16.71 -5.28 -23.32
N PRO A 215 -17.90 -5.16 -22.69
CA PRO A 215 -18.23 -5.92 -21.49
C PRO A 215 -18.03 -7.42 -21.72
N GLY A 216 -17.53 -8.14 -20.72
CA GLY A 216 -17.29 -9.59 -20.83
C GLY A 216 -16.01 -9.98 -21.60
N ALA A 217 -15.17 -9.05 -22.07
CA ALA A 217 -13.91 -9.37 -22.76
C ALA A 217 -12.80 -9.91 -21.84
N GLY A 218 -13.02 -10.03 -20.54
CA GLY A 218 -12.04 -10.58 -19.58
C GLY A 218 -11.04 -9.57 -19.03
N LYS A 219 -11.28 -8.26 -19.14
CA LYS A 219 -10.37 -7.20 -18.67
C LYS A 219 -10.02 -7.32 -17.18
N THR A 220 -11.03 -7.50 -16.33
CA THR A 220 -10.89 -7.68 -14.89
C THR A 220 -10.14 -8.98 -14.56
N MET A 221 -10.51 -10.07 -15.26
CA MET A 221 -9.83 -11.36 -15.15
C MET A 221 -8.33 -11.26 -15.46
N LEU A 222 -7.94 -10.51 -16.49
CA LEU A 222 -6.55 -10.25 -16.84
C LEU A 222 -5.82 -9.47 -15.74
N ALA A 223 -6.44 -8.41 -15.20
CA ALA A 223 -5.84 -7.58 -14.17
C ALA A 223 -5.56 -8.34 -12.86
N GLU A 224 -6.47 -9.22 -12.43
CA GLU A 224 -6.35 -10.02 -11.21
C GLU A 224 -5.18 -11.02 -11.25
N ARG A 225 -4.69 -11.38 -12.42
CA ARG A 225 -3.56 -12.32 -12.58
C ARG A 225 -2.20 -11.63 -12.54
N LEU A 226 -2.15 -10.30 -12.63
CA LEU A 226 -0.89 -9.54 -12.57
C LEU A 226 -0.06 -9.82 -11.31
N PRO A 227 -0.63 -9.83 -10.09
CA PRO A 227 0.16 -10.14 -8.90
C PRO A 227 0.85 -11.50 -8.95
N GLY A 228 0.24 -12.48 -9.63
CA GLY A 228 0.79 -13.84 -9.78
C GLY A 228 1.99 -13.94 -10.71
N ILE A 229 2.23 -12.94 -11.55
CA ILE A 229 3.39 -12.89 -12.46
C ILE A 229 4.40 -11.78 -12.09
N MET A 230 4.07 -10.94 -11.09
CA MET A 230 5.02 -9.95 -10.55
C MET A 230 5.99 -10.64 -9.59
N PRO A 231 7.23 -10.13 -9.45
CA PRO A 231 8.15 -10.62 -8.43
C PRO A 231 7.59 -10.42 -7.02
N LEU A 232 7.93 -11.32 -6.11
CA LEU A 232 7.68 -11.11 -4.69
C LEU A 232 8.41 -9.87 -4.22
N LEU A 233 7.82 -9.16 -3.26
CA LEU A 233 8.43 -7.98 -2.65
C LEU A 233 9.69 -8.38 -1.87
N GLY A 234 10.77 -7.65 -2.07
CA GLY A 234 11.98 -7.75 -1.26
C GLY A 234 11.69 -7.32 0.19
N ASP A 235 12.63 -7.57 1.10
CA ASP A 235 12.41 -7.37 2.54
C ASP A 235 11.99 -5.95 2.89
N ASP A 236 12.65 -4.94 2.35
CA ASP A 236 12.34 -3.53 2.61
C ASP A 236 10.95 -3.13 2.09
N ASP A 237 10.64 -3.50 0.83
CA ASP A 237 9.34 -3.22 0.23
C ASP A 237 8.21 -4.00 0.93
N ALA A 238 8.44 -5.26 1.30
CA ALA A 238 7.51 -6.08 2.05
C ALA A 238 7.22 -5.48 3.42
N MET A 239 8.25 -4.97 4.11
CA MET A 239 8.11 -4.29 5.40
C MET A 239 7.31 -2.98 5.27
N GLU A 240 7.60 -2.15 4.26
CA GLU A 240 6.84 -0.91 4.00
C GLU A 240 5.37 -1.22 3.75
N VAL A 241 5.06 -2.20 2.88
CA VAL A 241 3.69 -2.62 2.59
C VAL A 241 3.01 -3.21 3.83
N THR A 242 3.73 -4.00 4.63
CA THR A 242 3.21 -4.57 5.88
C THR A 242 2.83 -3.48 6.88
N LYS A 243 3.65 -2.44 7.03
CA LYS A 243 3.33 -1.26 7.87
C LYS A 243 2.05 -0.56 7.40
N ILE A 244 1.89 -0.37 6.08
CA ILE A 244 0.68 0.25 5.51
C ILE A 244 -0.56 -0.59 5.83
N HIS A 245 -0.48 -1.90 5.61
CA HIS A 245 -1.59 -2.82 5.86
C HIS A 245 -1.93 -2.95 7.35
N SER A 246 -0.91 -2.95 8.24
CA SER A 246 -1.08 -2.89 9.69
C SER A 246 -1.80 -1.61 10.13
N ALA A 247 -1.34 -0.43 9.65
CA ALA A 247 -1.96 0.87 9.96
C ALA A 247 -3.41 0.98 9.48
N ALA A 248 -3.75 0.26 8.40
CA ALA A 248 -5.12 0.18 7.89
C ALA A 248 -5.99 -0.89 8.57
N GLY A 249 -5.42 -1.75 9.42
CA GLY A 249 -6.11 -2.90 10.02
C GLY A 249 -6.46 -3.98 9.00
N ARG A 250 -5.59 -4.17 8.00
CA ARG A 250 -5.79 -5.13 6.90
C ARG A 250 -4.85 -6.34 6.96
N LEU A 251 -4.02 -6.45 7.99
CA LEU A 251 -3.26 -7.69 8.23
C LEU A 251 -4.18 -8.75 8.83
N GLY A 252 -4.12 -9.97 8.26
CA GLY A 252 -4.77 -11.13 8.84
C GLY A 252 -4.12 -11.54 10.17
N ARG A 253 -4.86 -12.20 11.05
CA ARG A 253 -4.29 -12.75 12.29
C ARG A 253 -3.19 -13.76 11.97
N GLY A 254 -1.99 -13.56 12.51
CA GLY A 254 -0.85 -14.43 12.23
C GLY A 254 -0.24 -14.29 10.83
N ALA A 255 -0.61 -13.24 10.08
CA ALA A 255 0.02 -12.93 8.81
C ALA A 255 1.50 -12.60 9.02
N GLY A 256 2.37 -13.17 8.17
CA GLY A 256 3.76 -12.75 8.04
C GLY A 256 3.88 -11.44 7.24
N LEU A 257 5.10 -11.12 6.80
CA LEU A 257 5.33 -9.98 5.89
C LEU A 257 4.50 -10.13 4.61
N VAL A 258 3.93 -9.04 4.13
CA VAL A 258 3.20 -8.98 2.86
C VAL A 258 4.22 -9.04 1.72
N ARG A 259 4.49 -10.25 1.23
CA ARG A 259 5.46 -10.49 0.13
C ARG A 259 4.80 -10.56 -1.24
N VAL A 260 3.56 -10.98 -1.31
CA VAL A 260 2.79 -11.00 -2.56
C VAL A 260 2.33 -9.58 -2.86
N PRO A 261 2.61 -9.05 -4.07
CA PRO A 261 2.16 -7.72 -4.47
C PRO A 261 0.65 -7.55 -4.26
N PRO A 262 0.20 -6.52 -3.52
CA PRO A 262 -1.22 -6.29 -3.25
C PRO A 262 -2.00 -6.01 -4.55
N PHE A 263 -3.25 -6.45 -4.59
CA PHE A 263 -4.21 -6.09 -5.64
C PHE A 263 -5.36 -5.29 -5.00
N ARG A 264 -5.55 -4.06 -5.46
CA ARG A 264 -6.63 -3.19 -4.98
C ARG A 264 -7.48 -2.70 -6.14
N ALA A 265 -8.78 -2.93 -6.05
CA ALA A 265 -9.75 -2.58 -7.07
C ALA A 265 -10.89 -1.74 -6.44
N PRO A 266 -10.66 -0.45 -6.17
CA PRO A 266 -11.69 0.41 -5.63
C PRO A 266 -12.82 0.61 -6.63
N HIS A 267 -14.06 0.59 -6.15
CA HIS A 267 -15.20 0.90 -6.98
C HIS A 267 -15.22 2.39 -7.38
N HIS A 268 -15.72 2.73 -8.55
CA HIS A 268 -15.74 4.11 -9.04
C HIS A 268 -16.55 5.08 -8.15
N THR A 269 -17.43 4.57 -7.27
CA THR A 269 -18.17 5.37 -6.27
C THR A 269 -17.42 5.57 -4.95
N ALA A 270 -16.22 5.00 -4.80
CA ALA A 270 -15.42 5.19 -3.59
C ALA A 270 -15.17 6.69 -3.33
N SER A 271 -15.20 7.12 -2.07
CA SER A 271 -14.93 8.53 -1.75
C SER A 271 -13.47 8.90 -1.98
N MET A 272 -13.17 10.20 -2.16
CA MET A 272 -11.80 10.71 -2.27
C MET A 272 -10.93 10.24 -1.08
N THR A 273 -11.48 10.29 0.13
CA THR A 273 -10.78 9.84 1.35
C THR A 273 -10.50 8.33 1.32
N ALA A 274 -11.41 7.52 0.78
CA ALA A 274 -11.16 6.09 0.61
C ALA A 274 -10.04 5.83 -0.43
N MET A 275 -9.98 6.65 -1.48
CA MET A 275 -8.96 6.51 -2.54
C MET A 275 -7.57 6.92 -2.06
N VAL A 276 -7.41 8.15 -1.58
CA VAL A 276 -6.08 8.72 -1.28
C VAL A 276 -5.69 8.65 0.20
N GLY A 277 -6.63 8.33 1.05
CA GLY A 277 -6.44 8.35 2.50
C GLY A 277 -6.94 9.62 3.15
N GLY A 278 -7.00 9.59 4.46
CA GLY A 278 -7.49 10.70 5.28
C GLY A 278 -8.20 10.21 6.52
N GLY A 279 -8.91 11.11 7.19
CA GLY A 279 -9.65 10.86 8.42
C GLY A 279 -9.72 12.12 9.25
N SER A 280 -10.75 12.25 10.08
CA SER A 280 -10.93 13.42 10.96
C SER A 280 -10.12 13.29 12.24
N THR A 281 -10.10 12.10 12.83
CA THR A 281 -9.45 11.81 14.12
C THR A 281 -8.12 11.09 13.91
N MET A 282 -8.12 10.02 13.11
CA MET A 282 -6.93 9.24 12.76
C MET A 282 -6.77 9.24 11.24
N LEU A 283 -5.58 9.60 10.77
CA LEU A 283 -5.25 9.56 9.36
C LEU A 283 -4.99 8.10 8.95
N ARG A 284 -5.83 7.58 8.04
CA ARG A 284 -5.72 6.22 7.51
C ARG A 284 -5.25 6.22 6.08
N PRO A 285 -4.42 5.25 5.67
CA PRO A 285 -4.05 5.07 4.28
C PRO A 285 -5.28 4.69 3.43
N GLY A 286 -5.35 5.23 2.21
CA GLY A 286 -6.39 4.90 1.22
C GLY A 286 -5.99 3.73 0.32
N GLU A 287 -6.87 3.41 -0.65
CA GLU A 287 -6.70 2.29 -1.58
C GLU A 287 -5.42 2.42 -2.41
N VAL A 288 -4.99 3.63 -2.75
CA VAL A 288 -3.74 3.86 -3.49
C VAL A 288 -2.53 3.44 -2.66
N SER A 289 -2.50 3.81 -1.37
CA SER A 289 -1.41 3.39 -0.47
C SER A 289 -1.47 1.89 -0.17
N LEU A 290 -2.68 1.32 -0.02
CA LEU A 290 -2.88 -0.12 0.16
C LEU A 290 -2.45 -0.95 -1.06
N ALA A 291 -2.40 -0.34 -2.26
CA ALA A 291 -1.88 -0.95 -3.47
C ALA A 291 -0.36 -0.78 -3.64
N SER A 292 0.32 -0.07 -2.73
CA SER A 292 1.76 0.19 -2.84
C SER A 292 2.55 -1.13 -2.93
N GLY A 293 3.54 -1.17 -3.81
CA GLY A 293 4.27 -2.40 -4.13
C GLY A 293 3.51 -3.38 -5.04
N GLY A 294 2.27 -3.10 -5.42
CA GLY A 294 1.41 -3.99 -6.20
C GLY A 294 0.59 -3.26 -7.26
N VAL A 295 -0.64 -3.68 -7.43
CA VAL A 295 -1.54 -3.28 -8.52
C VAL A 295 -2.70 -2.45 -7.99
N LEU A 296 -2.87 -1.25 -8.53
CA LEU A 296 -4.09 -0.47 -8.42
C LEU A 296 -4.91 -0.66 -9.70
N PHE A 297 -6.04 -1.35 -9.58
CA PHE A 297 -6.94 -1.59 -10.71
C PHE A 297 -8.14 -0.66 -10.67
N LEU A 298 -8.34 0.12 -11.75
CA LEU A 298 -9.49 1.00 -11.91
C LEU A 298 -10.39 0.43 -13.01
N ASP A 299 -11.43 -0.30 -12.62
CA ASP A 299 -12.41 -0.77 -13.57
C ASP A 299 -13.39 0.36 -13.95
N GLU A 300 -13.92 0.31 -15.16
CA GLU A 300 -14.83 1.35 -15.67
C GLU A 300 -14.23 2.77 -15.50
N LEU A 301 -12.99 2.97 -15.94
CA LEU A 301 -12.25 4.22 -15.76
C LEU A 301 -13.06 5.49 -16.12
N GLY A 302 -13.94 5.40 -17.14
CA GLY A 302 -14.79 6.51 -17.58
C GLY A 302 -15.89 6.91 -16.60
N GLU A 303 -16.17 6.08 -15.58
CA GLU A 303 -17.20 6.34 -14.57
C GLU A 303 -16.62 7.00 -13.30
N PHE A 304 -15.30 7.02 -13.14
CA PHE A 304 -14.68 7.73 -12.02
C PHE A 304 -14.87 9.25 -12.14
N PRO A 305 -15.17 9.95 -11.03
CA PRO A 305 -15.17 11.41 -11.00
C PRO A 305 -13.81 11.98 -11.42
N ALA A 306 -13.81 13.04 -12.23
CA ALA A 306 -12.57 13.65 -12.73
C ALA A 306 -11.61 14.05 -11.60
N ALA A 307 -12.13 14.56 -10.47
CA ALA A 307 -11.33 14.91 -9.30
C ALA A 307 -10.54 13.72 -8.71
N HIS A 308 -11.12 12.49 -8.75
CA HIS A 308 -10.42 11.28 -8.28
C HIS A 308 -9.25 10.92 -9.21
N LEU A 309 -9.48 11.02 -10.52
CA LEU A 309 -8.45 10.76 -11.53
C LEU A 309 -7.32 11.80 -11.48
N ASP A 310 -7.68 13.07 -11.22
CA ASP A 310 -6.71 14.14 -11.04
C ASP A 310 -5.85 13.96 -9.80
N ALA A 311 -6.44 13.48 -8.70
CA ALA A 311 -5.71 13.22 -7.46
C ALA A 311 -4.66 12.09 -7.60
N LEU A 312 -4.81 11.19 -8.58
CA LEU A 312 -3.84 10.12 -8.84
C LEU A 312 -2.60 10.59 -9.60
N ARG A 313 -2.62 11.80 -10.22
CA ARG A 313 -1.50 12.26 -11.07
C ARG A 313 -0.19 12.37 -10.31
N GLN A 314 -0.22 13.05 -9.16
CA GLN A 314 0.97 13.25 -8.34
C GLN A 314 1.50 11.92 -7.77
N PRO A 315 0.68 11.07 -7.14
CA PRO A 315 1.11 9.77 -6.64
C PRO A 315 1.80 8.90 -7.69
N LEU A 316 1.27 8.87 -8.92
CA LEU A 316 1.84 8.08 -10.02
C LEU A 316 3.20 8.60 -10.53
N GLU A 317 3.55 9.84 -10.23
CA GLU A 317 4.86 10.44 -10.57
C GLU A 317 5.84 10.37 -9.41
N SER A 318 5.40 10.76 -8.20
CA SER A 318 6.25 10.84 -7.02
C SER A 318 6.37 9.54 -6.23
N GLY A 319 5.43 8.59 -6.42
CA GLY A 319 5.31 7.38 -5.60
C GLY A 319 4.85 7.66 -4.16
N ARG A 320 4.32 8.86 -3.89
CA ARG A 320 3.84 9.29 -2.56
C ARG A 320 2.57 10.13 -2.67
N ILE A 321 1.76 10.07 -1.63
CA ILE A 321 0.57 10.92 -1.46
C ILE A 321 0.80 11.83 -0.26
N ALA A 322 0.84 13.14 -0.48
CA ALA A 322 0.84 14.11 0.60
C ALA A 322 -0.60 14.35 1.08
N VAL A 323 -0.90 13.93 2.30
CA VAL A 323 -2.19 14.21 2.96
C VAL A 323 -1.96 15.30 3.99
N SER A 324 -2.42 16.52 3.67
CA SER A 324 -2.32 17.67 4.57
C SER A 324 -3.68 18.00 5.17
N ARG A 325 -3.71 18.18 6.49
CA ARG A 325 -4.84 18.65 7.28
C ARG A 325 -4.37 19.77 8.20
N ALA A 326 -5.26 20.57 8.74
CA ALA A 326 -4.96 21.79 9.47
C ALA A 326 -3.80 21.71 10.50
N ALA A 327 -3.54 20.53 11.08
CA ALA A 327 -2.50 20.34 12.10
C ALA A 327 -1.52 19.18 11.79
N ILE A 328 -1.69 18.48 10.65
CA ILE A 328 -0.92 17.26 10.34
C ILE A 328 -0.67 17.22 8.83
N SER A 329 0.57 17.01 8.44
CA SER A 329 0.94 16.66 7.06
C SER A 329 1.73 15.37 7.09
N VAL A 330 1.30 14.38 6.31
CA VAL A 330 1.93 13.06 6.23
C VAL A 330 2.06 12.63 4.79
N ASP A 331 3.21 12.07 4.45
CA ASP A 331 3.44 11.43 3.17
C ASP A 331 3.17 9.93 3.28
N LEU A 332 2.20 9.45 2.51
CA LEU A 332 1.87 8.03 2.42
C LEU A 332 2.52 7.41 1.18
N PRO A 333 3.12 6.22 1.25
CA PRO A 333 3.63 5.51 0.08
C PRO A 333 2.52 5.22 -0.93
N ALA A 334 2.84 5.31 -2.23
CA ALA A 334 1.91 5.11 -3.35
C ALA A 334 2.62 4.58 -4.60
N ARG A 335 3.54 3.64 -4.44
CA ARG A 335 4.31 3.02 -5.54
C ARG A 335 3.49 1.91 -6.18
N VAL A 336 2.60 2.25 -7.11
CA VAL A 336 1.66 1.30 -7.70
C VAL A 336 1.91 1.05 -9.19
N LEU A 337 1.64 -0.16 -9.64
CA LEU A 337 1.37 -0.46 -11.03
C LEU A 337 -0.10 -0.12 -11.33
N LEU A 338 -0.34 0.97 -12.06
CA LEU A 338 -1.70 1.35 -12.44
C LEU A 338 -2.17 0.49 -13.61
N VAL A 339 -3.28 -0.21 -13.38
CA VAL A 339 -4.03 -0.93 -14.40
C VAL A 339 -5.42 -0.31 -14.48
N ALA A 340 -5.88 -0.02 -15.68
CA ALA A 340 -7.23 0.49 -15.87
C ALA A 340 -7.96 -0.26 -16.96
N ALA A 341 -9.25 -0.40 -16.79
CA ALA A 341 -10.15 -0.96 -17.81
C ALA A 341 -11.23 0.07 -18.18
N THR A 342 -11.56 0.11 -19.45
CA THR A 342 -12.63 0.96 -19.96
C THR A 342 -13.40 0.27 -21.08
N ASN A 343 -14.63 0.68 -21.30
CA ASN A 343 -15.37 0.31 -22.48
C ASN A 343 -15.00 1.26 -23.64
N PRO A 344 -15.12 0.85 -24.91
CA PRO A 344 -14.79 1.69 -26.05
C PRO A 344 -15.76 2.86 -26.25
N CYS A 345 -16.97 2.75 -25.67
CA CYS A 345 -18.03 3.75 -25.69
C CYS A 345 -19.04 3.46 -24.57
N PRO A 346 -20.03 4.34 -24.28
CA PRO A 346 -21.04 4.09 -23.26
C PRO A 346 -21.82 2.78 -23.42
N CYS A 347 -22.14 2.34 -24.65
CA CYS A 347 -22.82 1.06 -24.89
C CYS A 347 -21.84 -0.14 -24.96
N GLY A 348 -20.52 0.10 -24.98
CA GLY A 348 -19.50 -0.94 -25.03
C GLY A 348 -19.25 -1.59 -26.40
N GLN A 349 -19.99 -1.21 -27.45
CA GLN A 349 -19.99 -1.94 -28.72
C GLN A 349 -19.21 -1.28 -29.87
N LEU A 350 -18.61 -0.09 -29.65
CA LEU A 350 -17.86 0.61 -30.68
C LEU A 350 -16.65 -0.22 -31.13
N GLY A 351 -16.59 -0.56 -32.42
CA GLY A 351 -15.55 -1.42 -32.99
C GLY A 351 -15.73 -2.93 -32.80
N PHE A 352 -16.73 -3.37 -32.02
CA PHE A 352 -16.98 -4.80 -31.72
C PHE A 352 -18.39 -5.26 -32.07
N GLY A 353 -19.29 -4.37 -32.45
CA GLY A 353 -20.68 -4.67 -32.77
C GLY A 353 -21.43 -3.44 -33.26
N ARG A 354 -22.77 -3.49 -33.15
CA ARG A 354 -23.65 -2.35 -33.50
C ARG A 354 -23.66 -1.34 -32.35
N CYS A 355 -22.81 -0.31 -32.44
CA CYS A 355 -22.82 0.79 -31.51
C CYS A 355 -24.13 1.62 -31.67
N SER A 356 -24.83 1.85 -30.56
CA SER A 356 -26.03 2.67 -30.49
C SER A 356 -25.81 4.09 -29.99
N CYS A 357 -24.56 4.46 -29.72
CA CYS A 357 -24.21 5.78 -29.19
C CYS A 357 -24.25 6.86 -30.26
N SER A 358 -24.89 8.00 -29.93
CA SER A 358 -24.83 9.20 -30.77
C SER A 358 -23.44 9.86 -30.70
N GLU A 359 -23.05 10.63 -31.74
CA GLU A 359 -21.79 11.36 -31.77
C GLU A 359 -21.56 12.28 -30.54
N PRO A 360 -22.59 13.04 -30.04
CA PRO A 360 -22.43 13.82 -28.82
C PRO A 360 -22.12 12.96 -27.57
N GLN A 361 -22.70 11.75 -27.49
CA GLN A 361 -22.40 10.81 -26.38
C GLN A 361 -20.96 10.31 -26.48
N LEU A 362 -20.50 9.93 -27.66
CA LEU A 362 -19.12 9.51 -27.92
C LEU A 362 -18.14 10.64 -27.57
N ALA A 363 -18.39 11.87 -28.05
CA ALA A 363 -17.55 13.02 -27.76
C ALA A 363 -17.48 13.34 -26.26
N ARG A 364 -18.58 13.19 -25.52
CA ARG A 364 -18.60 13.36 -24.05
C ARG A 364 -17.81 12.28 -23.35
N TYR A 365 -17.96 11.03 -23.78
CA TYR A 365 -17.23 9.90 -23.22
C TYR A 365 -15.72 10.02 -23.45
N ARG A 366 -15.31 10.36 -24.69
CA ARG A 366 -13.90 10.60 -25.03
C ARG A 366 -13.28 11.73 -24.20
N ARG A 367 -14.04 12.81 -23.94
CA ARG A 367 -13.56 13.92 -23.07
C ARG A 367 -13.33 13.48 -21.63
N ARG A 368 -14.07 12.53 -21.09
CA ARG A 368 -13.83 11.97 -19.75
C ARG A 368 -12.53 11.18 -19.68
N LEU A 369 -12.23 10.43 -20.74
CA LEU A 369 -11.03 9.62 -20.87
C LEU A 369 -9.83 10.41 -21.43
N SER A 370 -10.05 11.62 -21.94
CA SER A 370 -8.97 12.49 -22.41
C SER A 370 -8.35 13.24 -21.24
N GLY A 371 -7.08 13.54 -21.35
CA GLY A 371 -6.39 14.38 -20.39
C GLY A 371 -5.12 13.78 -19.81
N PRO A 372 -4.53 14.45 -18.85
CA PRO A 372 -3.18 14.15 -18.37
C PRO A 372 -3.00 12.76 -17.73
N LEU A 373 -4.07 12.12 -17.23
CA LEU A 373 -3.97 10.75 -16.72
C LEU A 373 -3.70 9.76 -17.85
N MET A 374 -4.29 9.97 -19.04
CA MET A 374 -4.09 9.12 -20.19
C MET A 374 -2.62 9.07 -20.63
N ASP A 375 -1.91 10.17 -20.45
CA ASP A 375 -0.48 10.21 -20.72
C ASP A 375 0.35 9.36 -19.73
N ARG A 376 -0.21 8.90 -18.60
CA ARG A 376 0.48 8.03 -17.64
C ARG A 376 0.49 6.56 -18.07
N PHE A 377 -0.44 6.18 -18.92
CA PHE A 377 -0.44 4.81 -19.45
C PHE A 377 0.64 4.64 -20.52
N ASP A 378 1.51 3.68 -20.28
CA ASP A 378 2.60 3.33 -21.18
C ASP A 378 2.10 2.35 -22.26
N ILE A 379 1.24 1.41 -21.85
CA ILE A 379 0.61 0.39 -22.70
C ILE A 379 -0.87 0.72 -22.84
N ARG A 380 -1.38 0.67 -24.07
CA ARG A 380 -2.79 0.81 -24.39
C ARG A 380 -3.22 -0.35 -25.24
N LEU A 381 -4.13 -1.17 -24.75
CA LEU A 381 -4.48 -2.44 -25.33
C LEU A 381 -5.97 -2.52 -25.65
N GLY A 382 -6.29 -2.95 -26.87
CA GLY A 382 -7.64 -3.41 -27.22
C GLY A 382 -7.81 -4.88 -26.81
N VAL A 383 -8.81 -5.16 -25.98
CA VAL A 383 -9.15 -6.51 -25.53
C VAL A 383 -10.49 -6.88 -26.16
N GLY A 384 -10.43 -7.68 -27.22
CA GLY A 384 -11.64 -8.20 -27.89
C GLY A 384 -12.25 -9.38 -27.12
N PRO A 385 -13.43 -9.85 -27.53
CA PRO A 385 -13.98 -11.11 -27.03
C PRO A 385 -13.00 -12.24 -27.37
N PRO A 386 -12.88 -13.26 -26.49
CA PRO A 386 -12.04 -14.42 -26.78
C PRO A 386 -12.53 -15.16 -28.02
N ASP A 387 -11.57 -15.69 -28.81
CA ASP A 387 -11.91 -16.57 -29.93
C ASP A 387 -12.61 -17.84 -29.40
N PRO A 388 -13.84 -18.16 -29.86
CA PRO A 388 -14.56 -19.33 -29.40
C PRO A 388 -13.77 -20.63 -29.54
N ASN A 389 -12.96 -20.80 -30.60
CA ASN A 389 -12.16 -22.00 -30.83
C ASN A 389 -11.08 -22.19 -29.73
N THR A 390 -10.49 -21.09 -29.27
CA THR A 390 -9.51 -21.14 -28.19
C THR A 390 -10.17 -21.22 -26.81
N ALA A 391 -11.33 -20.59 -26.62
CA ALA A 391 -12.07 -20.63 -25.36
C ALA A 391 -12.58 -22.04 -24.98
N PHE A 392 -12.89 -22.88 -25.96
CA PHE A 392 -13.30 -24.26 -25.77
C PHE A 392 -12.14 -25.28 -25.97
N SER A 393 -10.91 -24.82 -26.17
CA SER A 393 -9.75 -25.69 -26.29
C SER A 393 -9.41 -26.36 -24.97
N SER A 394 -9.15 -27.65 -25.00
CA SER A 394 -8.59 -28.39 -23.86
C SER A 394 -7.13 -28.07 -23.56
N ARG A 395 -6.48 -27.28 -24.43
CA ARG A 395 -5.07 -26.89 -24.26
C ARG A 395 -4.99 -25.77 -23.22
N ARG A 396 -4.39 -26.07 -22.07
CA ARG A 396 -4.11 -25.03 -21.06
C ARG A 396 -3.15 -23.99 -21.61
N ALA A 397 -3.41 -22.73 -21.26
CA ALA A 397 -2.47 -21.65 -21.55
C ALA A 397 -1.25 -21.76 -20.61
N GLU A 398 -0.20 -21.01 -20.90
CA GLU A 398 1.01 -20.96 -20.06
C GLU A 398 0.68 -20.48 -18.66
N CYS A 399 1.22 -21.12 -17.62
CA CYS A 399 0.95 -20.81 -16.22
C CYS A 399 1.68 -19.55 -15.73
N SER A 400 1.20 -18.97 -14.62
CA SER A 400 1.81 -17.80 -14.00
C SER A 400 3.27 -18.02 -13.62
N ALA A 401 3.66 -19.23 -13.18
CA ALA A 401 5.03 -19.53 -12.76
C ALA A 401 6.04 -19.35 -13.89
N ALA A 402 5.75 -19.90 -15.08
CA ALA A 402 6.65 -19.77 -16.22
C ALA A 402 6.81 -18.29 -16.71
N VAL A 403 5.72 -17.52 -16.68
CA VAL A 403 5.75 -16.09 -17.01
C VAL A 403 6.53 -15.31 -15.94
N SER A 404 6.32 -15.64 -14.65
CA SER A 404 7.00 -14.99 -13.54
C SER A 404 8.51 -15.17 -13.59
N GLU A 405 9.02 -16.33 -14.04
CA GLU A 405 10.46 -16.57 -14.22
C GLU A 405 11.06 -15.59 -15.24
N ARG A 406 10.40 -15.38 -16.40
CA ARG A 406 10.87 -14.41 -17.41
C ARG A 406 10.79 -12.98 -16.91
N VAL A 407 9.71 -12.63 -16.19
CA VAL A 407 9.55 -11.33 -15.56
C VAL A 407 10.65 -11.08 -14.54
N LEU A 408 10.99 -12.08 -13.70
CA LEU A 408 12.08 -11.97 -12.74
C LEU A 408 13.44 -11.77 -13.43
N ALA A 409 13.73 -12.52 -14.48
CA ALA A 409 14.96 -12.36 -15.26
C ALA A 409 15.08 -10.93 -15.84
N ALA A 410 14.00 -10.39 -16.40
CA ALA A 410 13.97 -9.01 -16.90
C ALA A 410 14.15 -7.97 -15.78
N ARG A 411 13.59 -8.22 -14.58
CA ARG A 411 13.77 -7.35 -13.41
C ARG A 411 15.20 -7.37 -12.86
N ILE A 412 15.88 -8.52 -12.91
CA ILE A 412 17.31 -8.62 -12.54
C ILE A 412 18.13 -7.72 -13.48
N ARG A 413 17.91 -7.79 -14.79
CA ARG A 413 18.60 -6.91 -15.77
C ARG A 413 18.31 -5.42 -15.50
N ALA A 414 17.08 -5.06 -15.07
CA ALA A 414 16.77 -3.70 -14.66
C ALA A 414 17.52 -3.30 -13.38
N SER A 415 17.66 -4.21 -12.40
CA SER A 415 18.39 -3.95 -11.15
C SER A 415 19.88 -3.72 -11.37
N GLU A 416 20.50 -4.38 -12.35
CA GLU A 416 21.89 -4.15 -12.78
C GLU A 416 22.10 -2.72 -13.31
N ARG A 417 21.04 -2.08 -13.81
CA ARG A 417 21.01 -0.66 -14.21
C ARG A 417 20.67 0.30 -13.06
N GLY A 418 20.54 -0.20 -11.83
CA GLY A 418 20.24 0.58 -10.62
C GLY A 418 18.78 0.99 -10.49
N VAL A 419 17.84 0.31 -11.16
CA VAL A 419 16.40 0.58 -11.07
C VAL A 419 15.60 -0.68 -10.80
N THR A 420 14.50 -0.55 -10.07
CA THR A 420 13.58 -1.67 -9.80
C THR A 420 12.79 -2.08 -11.04
N ALA A 421 12.59 -1.15 -12.00
CA ALA A 421 11.87 -1.38 -13.24
C ALA A 421 12.27 -0.33 -14.29
N ASN A 422 12.28 -0.71 -15.56
CA ASN A 422 12.71 0.17 -16.66
C ASN A 422 11.87 1.44 -16.80
N ARG A 423 10.60 1.39 -16.39
CA ARG A 423 9.73 2.58 -16.36
C ARG A 423 10.27 3.70 -15.48
N SER A 424 11.12 3.40 -14.52
CA SER A 424 11.74 4.40 -13.63
C SER A 424 12.85 5.20 -14.30
N LEU A 425 13.46 4.67 -15.36
CA LEU A 425 14.49 5.37 -16.13
C LEU A 425 13.94 6.61 -16.84
N ARG A 426 14.65 7.73 -16.76
CA ARG A 426 14.25 9.02 -17.34
C ARG A 426 15.42 9.71 -18.02
N GLY A 427 15.10 10.56 -18.99
CA GLY A 427 16.04 11.51 -19.60
C GLY A 427 17.34 10.84 -20.07
N GLU A 428 18.47 11.33 -19.57
CA GLU A 428 19.79 10.84 -19.97
C GLU A 428 20.06 9.40 -19.52
N ALA A 429 19.59 9.00 -18.31
CA ALA A 429 19.73 7.64 -17.81
C ALA A 429 19.02 6.63 -18.74
N LEU A 430 17.81 6.96 -19.23
CA LEU A 430 17.11 6.14 -20.21
C LEU A 430 17.87 6.07 -21.55
N ARG A 431 18.36 7.21 -22.04
CA ARG A 431 19.11 7.23 -23.32
C ARG A 431 20.38 6.40 -23.26
N ARG A 432 21.08 6.42 -22.11
CA ARG A 432 22.28 5.63 -21.88
C ARG A 432 21.98 4.13 -21.77
N ALA A 433 20.92 3.77 -21.05
CA ALA A 433 20.51 2.38 -20.83
C ALA A 433 19.90 1.74 -22.09
N ALA A 434 19.30 2.54 -22.96
CA ALA A 434 18.55 2.09 -24.14
C ALA A 434 19.00 2.86 -25.40
N PRO A 435 20.28 2.75 -25.83
CA PRO A 435 20.71 3.31 -27.12
C PRO A 435 19.92 2.66 -28.26
N LEU A 436 19.70 3.41 -29.32
CA LEU A 436 18.98 2.96 -30.52
C LEU A 436 19.93 2.66 -31.65
N ASP A 437 19.63 1.68 -32.47
CA ASP A 437 20.26 1.55 -33.76
C ASP A 437 19.74 2.64 -34.71
N PRO A 438 20.42 2.91 -35.87
CA PRO A 438 20.00 3.94 -36.81
C PRO A 438 18.59 3.74 -37.40
N ALA A 439 18.13 2.48 -37.55
CA ALA A 439 16.84 2.16 -38.12
C ALA A 439 15.70 2.40 -37.06
N ALA A 440 15.95 2.07 -35.80
CA ALA A 440 15.06 2.37 -34.68
C ALA A 440 14.93 3.88 -34.45
N GLU A 441 16.06 4.60 -34.49
CA GLU A 441 16.06 6.06 -34.35
C GLU A 441 15.26 6.72 -35.47
N SER A 442 15.47 6.30 -36.74
CA SER A 442 14.71 6.79 -37.88
C SER A 442 13.21 6.56 -37.72
N LEU A 443 12.79 5.39 -37.25
CA LEU A 443 11.38 5.06 -37.01
C LEU A 443 10.74 5.99 -35.96
N LEU A 444 11.41 6.22 -34.82
CA LEU A 444 10.89 7.14 -33.82
C LEU A 444 10.85 8.59 -34.30
N ARG A 445 11.85 9.02 -35.07
CA ARG A 445 11.91 10.36 -35.65
C ARG A 445 10.78 10.60 -36.65
N ASP A 446 10.46 9.63 -37.50
CA ASP A 446 9.33 9.69 -38.42
C ASP A 446 7.99 9.86 -37.69
N HIS A 447 7.76 9.09 -36.60
CA HIS A 447 6.55 9.22 -35.77
C HIS A 447 6.46 10.58 -35.08
N LEU A 448 7.57 11.14 -34.57
CA LEU A 448 7.63 12.49 -34.02
C LEU A 448 7.31 13.57 -35.06
N GLN A 449 7.90 13.48 -36.26
CA GLN A 449 7.68 14.43 -37.36
C GLN A 449 6.23 14.44 -37.83
N ARG A 450 5.59 13.26 -37.86
CA ARG A 450 4.16 13.13 -38.23
C ARG A 450 3.22 13.56 -37.10
N GLY A 451 3.73 13.94 -35.95
CA GLY A 451 2.91 14.30 -34.79
C GLY A 451 2.17 13.12 -34.14
N LEU A 452 2.52 11.88 -34.48
CA LEU A 452 1.94 10.67 -33.90
C LEU A 452 2.45 10.38 -32.49
N LEU A 453 3.61 10.94 -32.13
CA LEU A 453 4.23 10.86 -30.82
C LEU A 453 4.67 12.23 -30.32
N THR A 454 4.62 12.43 -29.01
CA THR A 454 5.34 13.50 -28.31
C THR A 454 6.73 13.00 -27.88
N MET A 455 7.64 13.91 -27.50
CA MET A 455 8.94 13.51 -26.93
C MET A 455 8.80 12.59 -25.72
N ARG A 456 7.83 12.86 -24.83
CA ARG A 456 7.50 11.98 -23.71
C ARG A 456 7.00 10.62 -24.19
N GLY A 457 6.24 10.58 -25.28
CA GLY A 457 5.79 9.35 -25.95
C GLY A 457 6.96 8.52 -26.49
N ALA A 458 7.94 9.15 -27.09
CA ALA A 458 9.16 8.50 -27.62
C ALA A 458 10.01 7.90 -26.48
N ASP A 459 10.19 8.61 -25.37
CA ASP A 459 10.89 8.08 -24.20
C ASP A 459 10.18 6.85 -23.61
N ARG A 460 8.85 6.83 -23.60
CA ARG A 460 8.08 5.66 -23.17
C ARG A 460 8.21 4.48 -24.13
N CYS A 461 8.17 4.72 -25.45
CA CYS A 461 8.44 3.67 -26.43
C CYS A 461 9.83 3.08 -26.21
N ARG A 462 10.85 3.91 -25.97
CA ARG A 462 12.20 3.47 -25.65
C ARG A 462 12.26 2.61 -24.40
N SER A 463 11.57 3.04 -23.31
CA SER A 463 11.49 2.27 -22.06
C SER A 463 10.75 0.93 -22.22
N LEU A 464 9.67 0.89 -23.01
CA LEU A 464 8.96 -0.33 -23.36
C LEU A 464 9.83 -1.28 -24.21
N ALA A 465 10.53 -0.75 -25.22
CA ALA A 465 11.43 -1.52 -26.07
C ALA A 465 12.58 -2.12 -25.27
N LEU A 466 13.15 -1.39 -24.30
CA LEU A 466 14.14 -1.92 -23.38
C LEU A 466 13.59 -3.08 -22.55
N THR A 467 12.34 -2.99 -22.08
CA THR A 467 11.70 -4.09 -21.34
C THR A 467 11.46 -5.31 -22.22
N LEU A 468 11.08 -5.10 -23.50
CA LEU A 468 10.95 -6.19 -24.46
C LEU A 468 12.30 -6.85 -24.75
N ALA A 469 13.39 -6.09 -24.86
CA ALA A 469 14.74 -6.60 -25.00
C ALA A 469 15.14 -7.46 -23.78
N ASP A 470 14.89 -6.97 -22.57
CA ASP A 470 15.17 -7.70 -21.35
C ASP A 470 14.42 -9.04 -21.28
N LEU A 471 13.12 -9.06 -21.62
CA LEU A 471 12.31 -10.28 -21.67
C LEU A 471 12.80 -11.30 -22.72
N ARG A 472 13.41 -10.82 -23.82
CA ARG A 472 14.02 -11.64 -24.85
C ARG A 472 15.50 -12.01 -24.57
N GLY A 473 16.07 -11.50 -23.45
CA GLY A 473 17.49 -11.68 -23.14
C GLY A 473 18.43 -10.96 -24.12
N GLN A 474 17.95 -9.93 -24.81
CA GLN A 474 18.72 -9.15 -25.79
C GLN A 474 19.38 -7.95 -25.12
N ASP A 475 20.60 -7.63 -25.54
CA ASP A 475 21.31 -6.44 -25.09
C ASP A 475 21.11 -5.27 -26.05
N PRO A 476 21.13 -4.02 -25.57
CA PRO A 476 21.15 -2.84 -26.43
C PRO A 476 22.37 -2.84 -27.37
N PRO A 477 22.29 -2.18 -28.56
CA PRO A 477 21.28 -1.20 -28.94
C PRO A 477 19.93 -1.80 -29.35
N LEU A 478 18.84 -1.04 -29.08
CA LEU A 478 17.49 -1.45 -29.46
C LEU A 478 17.29 -1.31 -30.96
N ASP A 479 16.77 -2.33 -31.57
CA ASP A 479 16.53 -2.41 -33.01
C ASP A 479 15.13 -1.88 -33.41
N ARG A 480 14.89 -1.81 -34.72
CA ARG A 480 13.63 -1.37 -35.30
C ARG A 480 12.45 -2.27 -34.90
N GLU A 481 12.66 -3.58 -34.72
CA GLU A 481 11.60 -4.53 -34.37
C GLU A 481 11.11 -4.27 -32.96
N LEU A 482 12.01 -4.08 -31.98
CA LEU A 482 11.70 -3.76 -30.62
C LEU A 482 10.94 -2.43 -30.46
N ILE A 483 11.38 -1.40 -31.21
CA ILE A 483 10.67 -0.10 -31.23
C ILE A 483 9.30 -0.25 -31.90
N GLY A 484 9.20 -1.03 -33.01
CA GLY A 484 7.92 -1.31 -33.64
C GLY A 484 6.94 -2.02 -32.72
N ALA A 485 7.39 -3.04 -31.99
CA ALA A 485 6.58 -3.73 -30.98
C ALA A 485 6.15 -2.80 -29.84
N ALA A 486 7.02 -1.91 -29.36
CA ALA A 486 6.70 -0.92 -28.34
C ALA A 486 5.65 0.10 -28.84
N LEU A 487 5.74 0.53 -30.08
CA LEU A 487 4.74 1.40 -30.71
C LEU A 487 3.37 0.71 -30.82
N MET A 488 3.35 -0.58 -31.18
CA MET A 488 2.10 -1.37 -31.20
C MET A 488 1.46 -1.48 -29.83
N LEU A 489 2.24 -1.72 -28.77
CA LEU A 489 1.72 -1.75 -27.40
C LEU A 489 1.21 -0.39 -26.91
N ARG A 490 1.70 0.70 -27.51
CA ARG A 490 1.31 2.05 -27.11
C ARG A 490 0.10 2.61 -27.86
N GLY A 491 -0.28 2.07 -28.96
CA GLY A 491 -1.39 2.61 -29.74
C GLY A 491 -1.39 2.15 -31.19
N GLY A 492 -1.12 0.88 -31.43
CA GLY A 492 -1.26 0.29 -32.76
C GLY A 492 -2.69 0.47 -33.28
N GLU A 493 -2.81 0.70 -34.57
CA GLU A 493 -3.98 1.10 -35.35
C GLU A 493 -5.23 0.20 -35.23
N THR A 494 -5.19 -0.84 -34.40
CA THR A 494 -6.31 -1.78 -34.16
C THR A 494 -6.91 -1.70 -32.77
N ALA A 495 -6.30 -0.97 -31.83
CA ALA A 495 -6.84 -0.80 -30.49
C ALA A 495 -7.63 0.50 -30.42
N CYS A 496 -8.93 0.42 -30.62
CA CYS A 496 -9.93 1.42 -30.28
C CYS A 496 -9.47 2.87 -30.47
N ALA A 497 -9.99 3.56 -31.44
CA ALA A 497 -9.89 4.99 -31.63
C ALA A 497 -10.41 5.73 -30.36
N VAL A 498 -9.58 5.79 -29.33
CA VAL A 498 -9.56 6.91 -28.40
C VAL A 498 -8.56 7.88 -29.02
N PRO A 499 -9.00 8.93 -29.72
CA PRO A 499 -8.11 9.91 -30.31
C PRO A 499 -7.27 10.54 -29.21
N ALA A 500 -6.05 10.89 -29.55
CA ALA A 500 -5.12 11.63 -28.72
C ALA A 500 -5.74 12.94 -28.21
#